data_a750749adf6a3626102bccfa5d1cd5af
#
_entry.id   a750749adf6a3626102bccfa5d1cd5af
#
_cell.length_a   1.000
_cell.length_b   1.000
_cell.length_c   1.000
_cell.angle_alpha   90.00
_cell.angle_beta   90.00
_cell.angle_gamma   90.00
#
_symmetry.space_group_name_H-M   'P 1'
#
loop_
_entity.id
_entity.type
_entity.pdbx_description
1 polymer ?
#
loop_
_entity_poly.entity_id
_entity_poly.type
_entity_poly.pdbx_seq_one_letter_code
_entity_poly.pdbx_strand_id
1 'polypeptide(L)'
;MKIWIDADAAPRDVKDLVFRASRRLMIEVTLVANRPVPLPPANRLVSAITVREGADVADRFIATHAQPGDVAITADIPLAAQLVAKDVFVVDPRGELLDDRNIGGRLAARDFFDAARGAGMETAGPKPYSQRDRIAFAATLDRILTRAIKRRDASPPNAPPADAPSTLEPPPDSPQDPNA
;
A
#
# COMPACT_ATOMS: atom_id res chain seq x y z
N MET A 1 -2.06 11.20 4.57
CA MET A 1 -1.42 9.96 5.01
C MET A 1 -2.48 8.97 5.42
N LYS A 2 -2.50 7.80 4.84
CA LYS A 2 -3.43 6.69 5.05
C LYS A 2 -2.65 5.39 5.21
N ILE A 3 -3.22 4.38 5.85
CA ILE A 3 -2.64 3.04 5.91
C ILE A 3 -3.44 2.13 4.99
N TRP A 4 -2.77 1.47 4.08
CA TRP A 4 -3.31 0.46 3.17
C TRP A 4 -2.93 -0.93 3.67
N ILE A 5 -3.86 -1.87 3.66
CA ILE A 5 -3.62 -3.26 4.04
C ILE A 5 -4.11 -4.16 2.90
N ASP A 6 -3.21 -4.96 2.34
CA ASP A 6 -3.56 -6.14 1.58
C ASP A 6 -4.11 -7.18 2.58
N ALA A 7 -5.44 -7.25 2.69
CA ALA A 7 -6.09 -7.93 3.80
C ALA A 7 -6.18 -9.43 3.63
N ASP A 8 -6.03 -9.95 2.40
CA ASP A 8 -6.01 -11.39 2.12
C ASP A 8 -4.70 -12.02 2.59
N ALA A 9 -3.58 -11.31 2.46
CA ALA A 9 -2.26 -11.77 2.88
C ALA A 9 -1.91 -11.41 4.34
N ALA A 10 -2.59 -10.42 4.95
CA ALA A 10 -2.25 -9.95 6.28
C ALA A 10 -2.80 -10.85 7.40
N PRO A 11 -1.97 -11.37 8.32
CA PRO A 11 -2.41 -12.08 9.51
C PRO A 11 -3.35 -11.23 10.39
N ARG A 12 -4.23 -11.89 11.16
CA ARG A 12 -5.14 -11.21 12.09
C ARG A 12 -4.40 -10.32 13.08
N ASP A 13 -3.32 -10.83 13.66
CA ASP A 13 -2.50 -10.09 14.63
C ASP A 13 -1.94 -8.77 14.07
N VAL A 14 -1.56 -8.77 12.78
CA VAL A 14 -1.10 -7.57 12.06
C VAL A 14 -2.24 -6.56 11.96
N LYS A 15 -3.43 -7.00 11.51
CA LYS A 15 -4.63 -6.13 11.43
C LYS A 15 -4.98 -5.54 12.79
N ASP A 16 -4.96 -6.32 13.86
CA ASP A 16 -5.25 -5.87 15.21
C ASP A 16 -4.24 -4.82 15.73
N LEU A 17 -2.95 -4.96 15.38
CA LEU A 17 -1.92 -3.97 15.69
C LEU A 17 -2.17 -2.65 14.96
N VAL A 18 -2.48 -2.72 13.67
CA VAL A 18 -2.77 -1.53 12.86
C VAL A 18 -4.04 -0.82 13.33
N PHE A 19 -5.10 -1.55 13.67
CA PHE A 19 -6.35 -0.95 14.18
C PHE A 19 -6.14 -0.20 15.51
N ARG A 20 -5.27 -0.71 16.38
CA ARG A 20 -4.88 -0.02 17.61
C ARG A 20 -4.08 1.24 17.32
N ALA A 21 -3.12 1.17 16.39
CA ALA A 21 -2.32 2.33 15.97
C ALA A 21 -3.20 3.39 15.30
N SER A 22 -4.12 3.00 14.41
CA SER A 22 -5.11 3.86 13.76
C SER A 22 -5.90 4.69 14.78
N ARG A 23 -6.47 4.02 15.79
CA ARG A 23 -7.24 4.70 16.85
C ARG A 23 -6.37 5.66 17.67
N ARG A 24 -5.16 5.23 18.04
CA ARG A 24 -4.24 6.05 18.86
C ARG A 24 -3.77 7.30 18.12
N LEU A 25 -3.51 7.18 16.84
CA LEU A 25 -2.88 8.24 16.02
C LEU A 25 -3.88 8.97 15.12
N MET A 26 -5.15 8.59 15.16
CA MET A 26 -6.23 9.13 14.32
C MET A 26 -5.91 9.05 12.83
N ILE A 27 -5.41 7.88 12.38
CA ILE A 27 -5.03 7.62 10.99
C ILE A 27 -6.04 6.69 10.35
N GLU A 28 -6.51 7.05 9.15
CA GLU A 28 -7.39 6.21 8.36
C GLU A 28 -6.68 4.94 7.90
N VAL A 29 -7.42 3.82 7.92
CA VAL A 29 -6.99 2.52 7.41
C VAL A 29 -7.98 2.04 6.36
N THR A 30 -7.47 1.59 5.23
CA THR A 30 -8.26 0.91 4.21
C THR A 30 -7.73 -0.51 4.01
N LEU A 31 -8.57 -1.48 4.29
CA LEU A 31 -8.34 -2.88 3.93
C LEU A 31 -8.81 -3.10 2.49
N VAL A 32 -7.98 -3.74 1.68
CA VAL A 32 -8.38 -4.18 0.34
C VAL A 32 -8.31 -5.70 0.30
N ALA A 33 -9.38 -6.33 -0.16
CA ALA A 33 -9.49 -7.79 -0.20
C ALA A 33 -10.40 -8.26 -1.32
N ASN A 34 -10.22 -9.51 -1.76
CA ASN A 34 -11.10 -10.17 -2.72
C ASN A 34 -12.41 -10.70 -2.06
N ARG A 35 -12.47 -10.68 -0.73
CA ARG A 35 -13.63 -11.16 0.05
C ARG A 35 -13.97 -10.16 1.15
N PRO A 36 -15.23 -10.14 1.61
CA PRO A 36 -15.60 -9.29 2.75
C PRO A 36 -14.75 -9.56 3.98
N VAL A 37 -14.19 -8.50 4.57
CA VAL A 37 -13.36 -8.58 5.77
C VAL A 37 -14.10 -7.96 6.94
N PRO A 38 -14.18 -8.62 8.11
CA PRO A 38 -14.81 -8.05 9.29
C PRO A 38 -14.05 -6.83 9.77
N LEU A 39 -14.79 -5.74 10.04
CA LEU A 39 -14.24 -4.49 10.55
C LEU A 39 -14.35 -4.42 12.08
N PRO A 40 -13.44 -3.71 12.76
CA PRO A 40 -13.55 -3.49 14.19
C PRO A 40 -14.75 -2.56 14.50
N PRO A 41 -15.75 -3.00 15.29
CA PRO A 41 -17.02 -2.29 15.45
C PRO A 41 -16.91 -0.88 16.06
N ALA A 42 -15.82 -0.57 16.73
CA ALA A 42 -15.63 0.69 17.43
C ALA A 42 -14.59 1.63 16.77
N ASN A 43 -14.14 1.34 15.55
CA ASN A 43 -13.13 2.18 14.89
C ASN A 43 -13.64 2.67 13.52
N ARG A 44 -14.20 3.88 13.51
CA ARG A 44 -14.73 4.53 12.29
C ARG A 44 -13.63 4.95 11.29
N LEU A 45 -12.36 4.89 11.68
CA LEU A 45 -11.24 5.20 10.81
C LEU A 45 -10.85 4.01 9.93
N VAL A 46 -11.42 2.82 10.18
CA VAL A 46 -11.14 1.60 9.43
C VAL A 46 -12.26 1.34 8.44
N SER A 47 -11.91 1.23 7.18
CA SER A 47 -12.81 0.86 6.08
C SER A 47 -12.29 -0.38 5.35
N ALA A 48 -13.16 -1.06 4.61
CA ALA A 48 -12.78 -2.15 3.72
C ALA A 48 -13.34 -1.92 2.33
N ILE A 49 -12.55 -2.25 1.33
CA ILE A 49 -12.92 -2.27 -0.07
C ILE A 49 -12.82 -3.72 -0.53
N THR A 50 -13.97 -4.26 -0.96
CA THR A 50 -14.01 -5.57 -1.57
C THR A 50 -13.89 -5.38 -3.08
N VAL A 51 -12.81 -5.89 -3.66
CA VAL A 51 -12.58 -5.90 -5.10
C VAL A 51 -13.12 -7.19 -5.72
N ARG A 52 -13.30 -7.20 -7.05
CA ARG A 52 -13.71 -8.42 -7.74
C ARG A 52 -12.65 -9.51 -7.60
N GLU A 53 -13.08 -10.76 -7.58
CA GLU A 53 -12.15 -11.90 -7.63
C GLU A 53 -11.28 -11.83 -8.89
N GLY A 54 -10.00 -12.07 -8.72
CA GLY A 54 -9.01 -12.09 -9.79
C GLY A 54 -7.60 -11.89 -9.24
N ALA A 55 -6.63 -12.48 -9.92
CA ALA A 55 -5.23 -12.28 -9.57
C ALA A 55 -4.88 -10.78 -9.66
N ASP A 56 -4.16 -10.28 -8.67
CA ASP A 56 -3.59 -8.94 -8.60
C ASP A 56 -4.61 -7.77 -8.65
N VAL A 57 -5.93 -8.02 -8.48
CA VAL A 57 -6.94 -6.94 -8.51
C VAL A 57 -6.82 -6.06 -7.28
N ALA A 58 -6.64 -6.66 -6.09
CA ALA A 58 -6.40 -5.95 -4.85
C ALA A 58 -5.08 -5.16 -4.92
N ASP A 59 -4.03 -5.77 -5.44
CA ASP A 59 -2.71 -5.14 -5.58
C ASP A 59 -2.77 -3.93 -6.51
N ARG A 60 -3.38 -4.07 -7.67
CA ARG A 60 -3.58 -2.94 -8.61
C ARG A 60 -4.40 -1.82 -8.00
N PHE A 61 -5.43 -2.17 -7.20
CA PHE A 61 -6.22 -1.18 -6.51
C PHE A 61 -5.37 -0.39 -5.52
N ILE A 62 -4.58 -1.05 -4.68
CA ILE A 62 -3.67 -0.40 -3.72
C ILE A 62 -2.63 0.42 -4.48
N ALA A 63 -1.97 -0.17 -5.48
CA ALA A 63 -0.94 0.51 -6.27
C ALA A 63 -1.46 1.78 -6.96
N THR A 64 -2.73 1.81 -7.39
CA THR A 64 -3.34 2.97 -8.05
C THR A 64 -3.69 4.08 -7.06
N HIS A 65 -4.20 3.74 -5.87
CA HIS A 65 -4.78 4.70 -4.94
C HIS A 65 -3.84 5.19 -3.85
N ALA A 66 -2.77 4.42 -3.55
CA ALA A 66 -1.78 4.83 -2.56
C ALA A 66 -0.99 6.06 -3.05
N GLN A 67 -0.81 7.01 -2.15
CA GLN A 67 -0.16 8.29 -2.40
C GLN A 67 1.20 8.37 -1.70
N PRO A 68 2.14 9.19 -2.20
CA PRO A 68 3.40 9.44 -1.52
C PRO A 68 3.21 9.80 -0.04
N GLY A 69 3.97 9.16 0.84
CA GLY A 69 3.87 9.34 2.29
C GLY A 69 2.79 8.50 2.98
N ASP A 70 1.99 7.72 2.24
CA ASP A 70 1.13 6.69 2.83
C ASP A 70 1.96 5.52 3.37
N VAL A 71 1.31 4.65 4.14
CA VAL A 71 1.90 3.41 4.65
C VAL A 71 1.14 2.23 4.04
N ALA A 72 1.83 1.21 3.56
CA ALA A 72 1.24 -0.01 3.04
C ALA A 72 1.77 -1.25 3.75
N ILE A 73 0.89 -2.22 3.95
CA ILE A 73 1.20 -3.50 4.57
C ILE A 73 0.85 -4.60 3.59
N THR A 74 1.87 -5.25 3.05
CA THR A 74 1.72 -6.35 2.11
C THR A 74 2.89 -7.33 2.18
N ALA A 75 2.65 -8.59 1.88
CA ALA A 75 3.67 -9.61 1.67
C ALA A 75 3.99 -9.80 0.17
N ASP A 76 3.25 -9.14 -0.71
CA ASP A 76 3.47 -9.21 -2.16
C ASP A 76 4.64 -8.30 -2.56
N ILE A 77 5.72 -8.90 -3.05
CA ILE A 77 6.95 -8.18 -3.41
C ILE A 77 6.79 -7.30 -4.66
N PRO A 78 6.14 -7.74 -5.75
CA PRO A 78 5.78 -6.88 -6.88
C PRO A 78 4.96 -5.65 -6.50
N LEU A 79 3.92 -5.81 -5.66
CA LEU A 79 3.17 -4.68 -5.15
C LEU A 79 4.05 -3.76 -4.31
N ALA A 80 4.86 -4.32 -3.41
CA ALA A 80 5.79 -3.56 -2.59
C ALA A 80 6.74 -2.72 -3.44
N ALA A 81 7.29 -3.27 -4.52
CA ALA A 81 8.18 -2.55 -5.42
C ALA A 81 7.49 -1.35 -6.10
N GLN A 82 6.24 -1.52 -6.56
CA GLN A 82 5.47 -0.43 -7.14
C GLN A 82 5.20 0.68 -6.13
N LEU A 83 4.92 0.32 -4.87
CA LEU A 83 4.62 1.25 -3.80
C LEU A 83 5.86 2.01 -3.33
N VAL A 84 7.00 1.33 -3.21
CA VAL A 84 8.30 1.95 -2.89
C VAL A 84 8.67 2.98 -3.95
N ALA A 85 8.52 2.65 -5.24
CA ALA A 85 8.77 3.58 -6.35
C ALA A 85 7.85 4.82 -6.33
N LYS A 86 6.70 4.75 -5.63
CA LYS A 86 5.77 5.87 -5.38
C LYS A 86 6.03 6.61 -4.07
N ASP A 87 7.12 6.30 -3.38
CA ASP A 87 7.46 6.94 -2.10
C ASP A 87 6.43 6.63 -0.98
N VAL A 88 5.81 5.47 -1.05
CA VAL A 88 4.96 4.88 0.00
C VAL A 88 5.84 4.08 0.95
N PHE A 89 5.61 4.20 2.24
CA PHE A 89 6.30 3.37 3.24
C PHE A 89 5.71 1.97 3.23
N VAL A 90 6.51 0.95 2.93
CA VAL A 90 6.02 -0.43 2.85
C VAL A 90 6.61 -1.29 3.96
N VAL A 91 5.76 -2.04 4.64
CA VAL A 91 6.17 -3.01 5.65
C VAL A 91 5.54 -4.38 5.39
N ASP A 92 6.38 -5.39 5.41
CA ASP A 92 5.97 -6.79 5.35
C ASP A 92 5.29 -7.21 6.67
N PRO A 93 4.28 -8.09 6.68
CA PRO A 93 3.63 -8.59 7.89
C PRO A 93 4.58 -9.17 8.95
N ARG A 94 5.79 -9.60 8.59
CA ARG A 94 6.82 -10.09 9.53
C ARG A 94 7.71 -9.00 10.10
N GLY A 95 7.43 -7.72 9.74
CA GLY A 95 8.11 -6.55 10.30
C GLY A 95 9.34 -6.10 9.52
N GLU A 96 9.55 -6.58 8.31
CA GLU A 96 10.58 -6.03 7.44
C GLU A 96 10.11 -4.73 6.79
N LEU A 97 10.92 -3.68 6.87
CA LEU A 97 10.74 -2.47 6.07
C LEU A 97 11.28 -2.72 4.67
N LEU A 98 10.42 -2.57 3.67
CA LEU A 98 10.79 -2.64 2.26
C LEU A 98 11.02 -1.23 1.74
N ASP A 99 12.22 -0.99 1.23
CA ASP A 99 12.65 0.30 0.71
C ASP A 99 13.59 0.13 -0.50
N ASP A 100 14.04 1.23 -1.12
CA ASP A 100 14.90 1.23 -2.30
C ASP A 100 16.18 0.41 -2.13
N ARG A 101 16.66 0.22 -0.89
CA ARG A 101 17.90 -0.50 -0.60
C ARG A 101 17.75 -2.00 -0.65
N ASN A 102 16.56 -2.53 -0.40
CA ASN A 102 16.34 -3.98 -0.29
C ASN A 102 15.31 -4.55 -1.28
N ILE A 103 14.44 -3.74 -1.85
CA ILE A 103 13.35 -4.22 -2.70
C ILE A 103 13.85 -4.93 -3.96
N GLY A 104 14.93 -4.45 -4.58
CA GLY A 104 15.53 -5.10 -5.75
C GLY A 104 16.04 -6.52 -5.45
N GLY A 105 16.70 -6.71 -4.29
CA GLY A 105 17.13 -8.03 -3.85
C GLY A 105 15.97 -8.97 -3.53
N ARG A 106 14.86 -8.42 -2.99
CA ARG A 106 13.63 -9.18 -2.72
C ARG A 106 12.94 -9.64 -4.02
N LEU A 107 12.87 -8.78 -5.03
CA LEU A 107 12.36 -9.16 -6.36
C LEU A 107 13.20 -10.27 -6.99
N ALA A 108 14.52 -10.10 -7.04
CA ALA A 108 15.41 -11.10 -7.61
C ALA A 108 15.30 -12.46 -6.89
N ALA A 109 15.22 -12.45 -5.55
CA ALA A 109 15.04 -13.68 -4.77
C ALA A 109 13.69 -14.34 -5.08
N ARG A 110 12.59 -13.58 -5.15
CA ARG A 110 11.26 -14.09 -5.52
C ARG A 110 11.30 -14.75 -6.89
N ASP A 111 11.81 -14.06 -7.92
CA ASP A 111 11.87 -14.55 -9.29
C ASP A 111 12.72 -15.82 -9.39
N PHE A 112 13.82 -15.89 -8.65
CA PHE A 112 14.65 -17.09 -8.56
C PHE A 112 13.87 -18.28 -7.96
N PHE A 113 13.14 -18.07 -6.85
CA PHE A 113 12.35 -19.15 -6.25
C PHE A 113 11.14 -19.54 -7.11
N ASP A 114 10.54 -18.61 -7.84
CA ASP A 114 9.46 -18.91 -8.78
C ASP A 114 9.99 -19.76 -9.95
N ALA A 115 11.13 -19.42 -10.53
CA ALA A 115 11.79 -20.19 -11.58
C ALA A 115 12.19 -21.60 -11.08
N ALA A 116 12.72 -21.71 -9.85
CA ALA A 116 13.09 -22.99 -9.25
C ALA A 116 11.86 -23.91 -9.06
N ARG A 117 10.73 -23.36 -8.60
CA ARG A 117 9.46 -24.09 -8.50
C ARG A 117 8.94 -24.53 -9.87
N GLY A 118 9.03 -23.65 -10.87
CA GLY A 118 8.69 -23.99 -12.26
C GLY A 118 9.54 -25.12 -12.84
N ALA A 119 10.78 -25.26 -12.38
CA ALA A 119 11.69 -26.36 -12.72
C ALA A 119 11.49 -27.64 -11.89
N GLY A 120 10.44 -27.68 -11.04
CA GLY A 120 10.12 -28.87 -10.22
C GLY A 120 10.94 -29.01 -8.94
N MET A 121 11.69 -27.98 -8.52
CA MET A 121 12.41 -28.00 -7.25
C MET A 121 11.44 -27.78 -6.08
N GLU A 122 11.48 -28.69 -5.10
CA GLU A 122 10.76 -28.50 -3.84
C GLU A 122 11.40 -27.34 -3.05
N THR A 123 10.65 -26.27 -2.87
CA THR A 123 11.04 -25.17 -1.99
C THR A 123 10.24 -25.26 -0.70
N ALA A 124 10.91 -25.12 0.45
CA ALA A 124 10.21 -25.03 1.73
C ALA A 124 9.22 -23.85 1.69
N GLY A 125 7.96 -24.13 1.98
CA GLY A 125 6.93 -23.09 2.09
C GLY A 125 7.26 -22.04 3.18
N PRO A 126 6.54 -20.91 3.21
CA PRO A 126 6.75 -19.90 4.22
C PRO A 126 6.48 -20.48 5.62
N LYS A 127 7.36 -20.17 6.57
CA LYS A 127 7.16 -20.56 7.96
C LYS A 127 5.86 -19.95 8.53
N PRO A 128 5.17 -20.63 9.46
CA PRO A 128 4.02 -20.05 10.13
C PRO A 128 4.36 -18.68 10.77
N TYR A 129 3.38 -17.80 10.83
CA TYR A 129 3.51 -16.50 11.50
C TYR A 129 3.73 -16.70 13.01
N SER A 130 4.72 -16.05 13.58
CA SER A 130 5.18 -16.27 14.95
C SER A 130 5.04 -15.03 15.85
N GLN A 131 5.14 -15.23 17.17
CA GLN A 131 5.19 -14.13 18.13
C GLN A 131 6.40 -13.20 17.89
N ARG A 132 7.52 -13.73 17.39
CA ARG A 132 8.68 -12.93 17.01
C ARG A 132 8.36 -11.99 15.85
N ASP A 133 7.64 -12.49 14.84
CA ASP A 133 7.19 -11.68 13.70
C ASP A 133 6.26 -10.55 14.16
N ARG A 134 5.33 -10.87 15.08
CA ARG A 134 4.41 -9.89 15.66
C ARG A 134 5.15 -8.76 16.40
N ILE A 135 6.16 -9.08 17.18
CA ILE A 135 6.98 -8.09 17.90
C ILE A 135 7.77 -7.24 16.90
N ALA A 136 8.41 -7.87 15.92
CA ALA A 136 9.16 -7.17 14.88
C ALA A 136 8.26 -6.23 14.06
N PHE A 137 7.07 -6.70 13.67
CA PHE A 137 6.08 -5.89 12.97
C PHE A 137 5.65 -4.68 13.80
N ALA A 138 5.31 -4.88 15.08
CA ALA A 138 4.88 -3.79 15.95
C ALA A 138 5.95 -2.70 16.08
N ALA A 139 7.22 -3.08 16.27
CA ALA A 139 8.33 -2.15 16.38
C ALA A 139 8.59 -1.38 15.07
N THR A 140 8.51 -2.08 13.92
CA THR A 140 8.70 -1.44 12.61
C THR A 140 7.53 -0.53 12.27
N LEU A 141 6.29 -0.95 12.52
CA LEU A 141 5.10 -0.13 12.31
C LEU A 141 5.17 1.18 13.10
N ASP A 142 5.52 1.14 14.39
CA ASP A 142 5.62 2.35 15.23
C ASP A 142 6.68 3.32 14.70
N ARG A 143 7.84 2.80 14.29
CA ARG A 143 8.92 3.59 13.68
C ARG A 143 8.50 4.23 12.36
N ILE A 144 7.81 3.47 11.49
CA ILE A 144 7.33 3.97 10.19
C ILE A 144 6.27 5.03 10.38
N LEU A 145 5.28 4.79 11.24
CA LEU A 145 4.22 5.76 11.51
C LEU A 145 4.79 7.07 12.07
N THR A 146 5.75 6.98 12.99
CA THR A 146 6.44 8.16 13.51
C THR A 146 7.14 8.94 12.40
N ARG A 147 7.83 8.25 11.48
CA ARG A 147 8.51 8.87 10.34
C ARG A 147 7.52 9.49 9.34
N ALA A 148 6.45 8.79 9.01
CA ALA A 148 5.43 9.24 8.08
C ALA A 148 4.67 10.49 8.62
N ILE A 149 4.35 10.51 9.92
CA ILE A 149 3.74 11.66 10.58
C ILE A 149 4.68 12.87 10.52
N LYS A 150 5.94 12.70 10.91
CA LYS A 150 6.93 13.78 10.85
C LYS A 150 7.08 14.34 9.43
N ARG A 151 7.05 13.48 8.41
CA ARG A 151 7.13 13.91 7.02
C ARG A 151 5.89 14.67 6.59
N ARG A 152 4.68 14.19 6.94
CA ARG A 152 3.42 14.88 6.69
C ARG A 152 3.41 16.27 7.32
N ASP A 153 3.85 16.38 8.57
CA ASP A 153 3.83 17.63 9.33
C ASP A 153 4.92 18.61 8.85
N ALA A 154 5.98 18.12 8.21
CA ALA A 154 7.03 18.94 7.59
C ALA A 154 6.67 19.41 6.16
N SER A 155 5.68 18.80 5.52
CA SER A 155 5.21 19.23 4.20
C SER A 155 4.17 20.36 4.36
N PRO A 156 4.33 21.52 3.69
CA PRO A 156 3.36 22.60 3.81
C PRO A 156 1.97 22.12 3.35
N PRO A 157 0.89 22.54 4.04
CA PRO A 157 -0.47 22.23 3.62
C PRO A 157 -0.75 22.96 2.30
N ASN A 158 -0.77 22.26 1.19
CA ASN A 158 -1.12 22.75 -0.14
C ASN A 158 0.01 22.80 -1.19
N ALA A 159 0.65 21.67 -1.47
CA ALA A 159 1.21 21.48 -2.80
C ALA A 159 0.08 20.87 -3.67
N PRO A 160 -0.40 21.53 -4.74
CA PRO A 160 -1.31 20.89 -5.69
C PRO A 160 -0.64 19.66 -6.29
N PRO A 161 -1.41 18.61 -6.67
CA PRO A 161 -0.85 17.44 -7.33
C PRO A 161 -0.07 17.89 -8.57
N ALA A 162 1.14 17.39 -8.74
CA ALA A 162 2.08 17.79 -9.78
C ALA A 162 1.61 17.54 -11.22
N ASP A 163 0.43 16.94 -11.42
CA ASP A 163 -0.21 16.70 -12.72
C ASP A 163 -1.71 17.06 -12.68
N ALA A 164 -2.01 18.32 -12.48
CA ALA A 164 -3.29 18.83 -12.96
C ALA A 164 -3.12 19.11 -14.48
N PRO A 165 -3.88 18.45 -15.39
CA PRO A 165 -3.82 18.80 -16.78
C PRO A 165 -4.20 20.28 -16.93
N SER A 166 -3.29 21.04 -17.53
CA SER A 166 -3.50 22.44 -17.91
C SER A 166 -4.86 22.58 -18.58
N THR A 167 -5.70 23.43 -18.07
CA THR A 167 -7.00 23.81 -18.63
C THR A 167 -6.80 24.07 -20.12
N LEU A 168 -7.38 23.19 -20.96
CA LEU A 168 -7.50 23.45 -22.39
C LEU A 168 -8.33 24.73 -22.54
N GLU A 169 -7.69 25.81 -22.98
CA GLU A 169 -8.39 26.97 -23.51
C GLU A 169 -9.33 26.49 -24.64
N PRO A 170 -10.59 26.98 -24.67
CA PRO A 170 -11.45 26.68 -25.80
C PRO A 170 -10.85 27.29 -27.08
N PRO A 171 -10.99 26.61 -28.25
CA PRO A 171 -10.48 27.13 -29.49
C PRO A 171 -11.16 28.48 -29.82
N PRO A 172 -10.43 29.42 -30.46
CA PRO A 172 -10.99 30.71 -30.84
C PRO A 172 -12.13 30.54 -31.83
N ASP A 173 -13.18 31.30 -31.63
CA ASP A 173 -14.37 31.38 -32.50
C ASP A 173 -13.98 31.50 -33.96
N SER A 174 -14.52 30.65 -34.78
CA SER A 174 -14.42 30.71 -36.24
C SER A 174 -15.14 31.99 -36.75
N PRO A 175 -14.58 32.73 -37.70
CA PRO A 175 -15.21 33.94 -38.24
C PRO A 175 -16.51 33.55 -38.94
N GLN A 176 -17.57 34.25 -38.55
CA GLN A 176 -18.85 34.22 -39.24
C GLN A 176 -18.68 34.83 -40.66
N ASP A 177 -19.01 34.04 -41.63
CA ASP A 177 -19.05 34.44 -43.05
C ASP A 177 -20.25 35.40 -43.28
N PRO A 178 -20.07 36.65 -43.71
CA PRO A 178 -21.17 37.57 -43.93
C PRO A 178 -21.65 37.51 -45.40
N ASN A 179 -22.05 36.34 -45.89
CA ASN A 179 -22.77 36.31 -47.19
C ASN A 179 -23.40 34.96 -47.45
N ALA A 180 -24.65 34.78 -46.98
CA ALA A 180 -25.63 33.88 -47.61
C ALA A 180 -27.03 34.24 -47.11
#